data_584c49687f5751cfdae32ff23948c3a0
#
_entry.id   584c49687f5751cfdae32ff23948c3a0
#
_cell.length_a   1.000
_cell.length_b   1.000
_cell.length_c   1.000
_cell.angle_alpha   90.00
_cell.angle_beta   90.00
_cell.angle_gamma   90.00
#
_symmetry.space_group_name_H-M   'P 1'
#
loop_
_entity.id
_entity.type
_entity.pdbx_description
1 polymer ?
#
loop_
_entity_poly.entity_id
_entity_poly.type
_entity_poly.pdbx_seq_one_letter_code
_entity_poly.pdbx_strand_id
1 'polypeptide(L)'
;LTQFIGQAIVIDCRHVKPGELITMKEVNEAGEEVESADFLLFNTGWDKFWGAEEYFGNYPCIDDEVLDFILLGKYKGIGFDVMGIDPISDVSLHRHKKLFKNKEIINIENLANLDQCGGGLFNFSCFPLKLENADGAPTRAVAWWE
;
A
#
# COMPACT_ATOMS: atom_id res chain seq x y z
N LEU A 1 -9.31 10.90 13.48
CA LEU A 1 -8.11 11.45 12.82
C LEU A 1 -6.86 10.60 13.07
N THR A 2 -6.73 9.94 14.23
CA THR A 2 -5.56 9.10 14.58
C THR A 2 -5.37 7.90 13.65
N GLN A 3 -6.43 7.46 12.94
CA GLN A 3 -6.36 6.41 11.92
C GLN A 3 -5.49 6.80 10.71
N PHE A 4 -5.40 8.10 10.39
CA PHE A 4 -4.75 8.61 9.19
C PHE A 4 -3.32 9.12 9.42
N ILE A 5 -2.75 8.88 10.59
CA ILE A 5 -1.41 9.34 10.96
C ILE A 5 -0.70 8.27 11.79
N GLY A 6 0.60 8.10 11.57
CA GLY A 6 1.43 7.14 12.31
C GLY A 6 2.80 6.98 11.67
N GLN A 7 3.48 5.90 12.04
CA GLN A 7 4.75 5.55 11.42
C GLN A 7 4.52 4.62 10.24
N ALA A 8 5.25 4.85 9.14
CA ALA A 8 5.24 4.02 7.97
C ALA A 8 6.61 3.45 7.67
N ILE A 9 6.62 2.34 6.94
CA ILE A 9 7.81 1.75 6.35
C ILE A 9 7.54 1.45 4.88
N VAL A 10 8.56 1.64 4.01
CA VAL A 10 8.48 1.24 2.61
C VAL A 10 9.01 -0.17 2.45
N ILE A 11 8.23 -1.02 1.81
CA ILE A 11 8.61 -2.37 1.38
C ILE A 11 9.03 -2.28 -0.09
N ASP A 12 10.31 -2.53 -0.36
CA ASP A 12 10.85 -2.44 -1.73
C ASP A 12 10.46 -3.66 -2.56
N CYS A 13 9.56 -3.44 -3.51
CA CYS A 13 9.04 -4.44 -4.44
C CYS A 13 9.45 -4.16 -5.90
N ARG A 14 10.40 -3.23 -6.15
CA ARG A 14 10.77 -2.78 -7.51
C ARG A 14 11.39 -3.88 -8.37
N HIS A 15 11.86 -4.96 -7.77
CA HIS A 15 12.38 -6.13 -8.48
C HIS A 15 11.30 -7.13 -8.90
N VAL A 16 10.08 -7.01 -8.36
CA VAL A 16 8.93 -7.85 -8.73
C VAL A 16 8.45 -7.44 -10.11
N LYS A 17 8.35 -8.41 -11.02
CA LYS A 17 8.01 -8.12 -12.42
C LYS A 17 6.51 -7.91 -12.60
N PRO A 18 6.12 -7.25 -13.72
CA PRO A 18 4.72 -7.13 -14.08
C PRO A 18 4.01 -8.49 -14.10
N GLY A 19 2.87 -8.57 -13.40
CA GLY A 19 2.06 -9.78 -13.28
C GLY A 19 2.53 -10.81 -12.25
N GLU A 20 3.70 -10.60 -11.62
CA GLU A 20 4.15 -11.41 -10.48
C GLU A 20 3.52 -10.92 -9.18
N LEU A 21 3.56 -11.79 -8.17
CA LEU A 21 3.03 -11.48 -6.84
C LEU A 21 4.13 -11.03 -5.89
N ILE A 22 3.82 -10.02 -5.09
CA ILE A 22 4.59 -9.62 -3.92
C ILE A 22 4.29 -10.63 -2.81
N THR A 23 5.33 -11.19 -2.22
CA THR A 23 5.24 -12.28 -1.26
C THR A 23 5.79 -11.87 0.11
N MET A 24 5.73 -12.75 1.10
CA MET A 24 6.36 -12.53 2.40
C MET A 24 7.88 -12.34 2.33
N LYS A 25 8.52 -12.69 1.20
CA LYS A 25 9.95 -12.43 1.00
C LYS A 25 10.25 -10.93 1.07
N GLU A 26 9.50 -10.11 0.32
CA GLU A 26 9.65 -8.64 0.28
C GLU A 26 9.37 -8.01 1.65
N VAL A 27 8.36 -8.52 2.34
CA VAL A 27 8.01 -8.08 3.70
C VAL A 27 9.15 -8.39 4.69
N ASN A 28 9.71 -9.59 4.63
CA ASN A 28 10.80 -10.00 5.51
C ASN A 28 12.11 -9.25 5.20
N GLU A 29 12.39 -8.94 3.94
CA GLU A 29 13.55 -8.15 3.52
C GLU A 29 13.49 -6.69 4.01
N ALA A 30 12.30 -6.15 4.28
CA ALA A 30 12.13 -4.82 4.88
C ALA A 30 12.54 -4.76 6.37
N GLY A 31 12.73 -5.92 7.03
CA GLY A 31 13.29 -6.02 8.37
C GLY A 31 12.28 -6.00 9.50
N GLU A 32 12.79 -6.03 10.74
CA GLU A 32 11.96 -6.17 11.95
C GLU A 32 11.07 -4.94 12.22
N GLU A 33 11.43 -3.78 11.69
CA GLU A 33 10.67 -2.54 11.85
C GLU A 33 9.26 -2.60 11.25
N VAL A 34 9.01 -3.56 10.34
CA VAL A 34 7.68 -3.83 9.78
C VAL A 34 6.64 -4.05 10.88
N GLU A 35 6.99 -4.79 11.95
CA GLU A 35 6.08 -5.07 13.06
C GLU A 35 5.74 -3.82 13.90
N SER A 36 6.59 -2.80 13.85
CA SER A 36 6.43 -1.54 14.59
C SER A 36 5.71 -0.46 13.78
N ALA A 37 5.51 -0.67 12.49
CA ALA A 37 4.85 0.29 11.60
C ALA A 37 3.33 0.32 11.80
N ASP A 38 2.75 1.49 11.64
CA ASP A 38 1.29 1.69 11.50
C ASP A 38 0.84 1.49 10.04
N PHE A 39 1.72 1.81 9.07
CA PHE A 39 1.43 1.72 7.63
C PHE A 39 2.54 0.96 6.89
N LEU A 40 2.13 0.04 6.02
CA LEU A 40 3.02 -0.66 5.10
C LEU A 40 2.84 -0.08 3.69
N LEU A 41 3.91 0.49 3.12
CA LEU A 41 3.87 1.13 1.80
C LEU A 41 4.70 0.32 0.81
N PHE A 42 4.04 -0.30 -0.16
CA PHE A 42 4.65 -1.18 -1.16
C PHE A 42 5.11 -0.36 -2.37
N ASN A 43 6.41 -0.28 -2.56
CA ASN A 43 7.06 0.42 -3.67
C ASN A 43 7.36 -0.55 -4.81
N THR A 44 6.55 -0.55 -5.84
CA THR A 44 6.76 -1.38 -7.05
C THR A 44 7.51 -0.61 -8.15
N GLY A 45 7.66 0.71 -8.01
CA GLY A 45 8.16 1.61 -9.04
C GLY A 45 7.21 1.75 -10.22
N TRP A 46 5.92 1.45 -10.02
CA TRP A 46 4.90 1.53 -11.08
C TRP A 46 4.44 2.96 -11.34
N ASP A 47 4.59 3.86 -10.37
CA ASP A 47 4.24 5.28 -10.47
C ASP A 47 4.91 5.98 -11.67
N LYS A 48 6.06 5.48 -12.14
CA LYS A 48 6.75 5.95 -13.35
C LYS A 48 5.90 5.86 -14.63
N PHE A 49 4.88 5.00 -14.63
CA PHE A 49 3.96 4.84 -15.76
C PHE A 49 2.72 5.75 -15.65
N TRP A 50 2.62 6.58 -14.60
CA TRP A 50 1.48 7.48 -14.41
C TRP A 50 1.24 8.35 -15.65
N GLY A 51 -0.01 8.33 -16.16
CA GLY A 51 -0.41 9.05 -17.36
C GLY A 51 -0.15 8.33 -18.67
N ALA A 52 0.47 7.14 -18.64
CA ALA A 52 0.66 6.27 -19.80
C ALA A 52 -0.34 5.11 -19.78
N GLU A 53 -0.55 4.47 -20.93
CA GLU A 53 -1.46 3.32 -21.06
C GLU A 53 -0.97 2.11 -20.26
N GLU A 54 0.35 1.95 -20.14
CA GLU A 54 1.01 0.91 -19.37
C GLU A 54 0.62 0.91 -17.89
N TYR A 55 0.23 2.06 -17.33
CA TYR A 55 -0.20 2.17 -15.94
C TYR A 55 -1.38 1.25 -15.62
N PHE A 56 -2.26 1.03 -16.59
CA PHE A 56 -3.43 0.15 -16.48
C PHE A 56 -3.12 -1.31 -16.84
N GLY A 57 -1.83 -1.68 -16.86
CA GLY A 57 -1.37 -3.03 -17.19
C GLY A 57 -1.32 -3.98 -16.00
N ASN A 58 -0.54 -5.05 -16.12
CA ASN A 58 -0.38 -6.09 -15.12
C ASN A 58 0.61 -5.66 -14.03
N TYR A 59 0.26 -4.70 -13.20
CA TYR A 59 1.09 -4.30 -12.07
C TYR A 59 1.24 -5.42 -11.03
N PRO A 60 2.35 -5.44 -10.24
CA PRO A 60 2.50 -6.41 -9.16
C PRO A 60 1.44 -6.21 -8.08
N CYS A 61 0.92 -7.32 -7.55
CA CYS A 61 -0.04 -7.32 -6.45
C CYS A 61 0.48 -8.18 -5.31
N ILE A 62 0.04 -7.93 -4.08
CA ILE A 62 0.34 -8.82 -2.95
C ILE A 62 -0.35 -10.19 -3.12
N ASP A 63 0.27 -11.24 -2.63
CA ASP A 63 -0.39 -12.54 -2.53
C ASP A 63 -1.31 -12.65 -1.31
N ASP A 64 -1.97 -13.81 -1.16
CA ASP A 64 -2.89 -14.04 -0.04
C ASP A 64 -2.17 -14.19 1.30
N GLU A 65 -0.91 -14.63 1.32
CA GLU A 65 -0.11 -14.77 2.54
C GLU A 65 0.25 -13.40 3.10
N VAL A 66 0.68 -12.47 2.26
CA VAL A 66 0.92 -11.06 2.65
C VAL A 66 -0.37 -10.40 3.13
N LEU A 67 -1.49 -10.64 2.44
CA LEU A 67 -2.78 -10.10 2.87
C LEU A 67 -3.19 -10.65 4.25
N ASP A 68 -2.99 -11.93 4.51
CA ASP A 68 -3.29 -12.55 5.80
C ASP A 68 -2.36 -12.01 6.90
N PHE A 69 -1.08 -11.82 6.61
CA PHE A 69 -0.15 -11.15 7.51
C PHE A 69 -0.63 -9.74 7.90
N ILE A 70 -1.04 -8.93 6.93
CA ILE A 70 -1.60 -7.59 7.17
C ILE A 70 -2.85 -7.65 8.05
N LEU A 71 -3.74 -8.59 7.78
CA LEU A 71 -4.99 -8.76 8.53
C LEU A 71 -4.77 -9.22 9.97
N LEU A 72 -3.75 -10.02 10.24
CA LEU A 72 -3.37 -10.46 11.58
C LEU A 72 -2.60 -9.39 12.37
N GLY A 73 -1.92 -8.49 11.68
CA GLY A 73 -1.15 -7.39 12.27
C GLY A 73 -2.02 -6.27 12.85
N LYS A 74 -1.39 -5.24 13.39
CA LYS A 74 -2.05 -4.07 14.00
C LYS A 74 -1.98 -2.82 13.10
N TYR A 75 -1.84 -3.02 11.82
CA TYR A 75 -1.68 -1.93 10.86
C TYR A 75 -2.95 -1.08 10.74
N LYS A 76 -2.76 0.23 10.64
CA LYS A 76 -3.81 1.21 10.36
C LYS A 76 -4.13 1.26 8.87
N GLY A 77 -3.13 1.01 8.03
CA GLY A 77 -3.29 1.08 6.59
C GLY A 77 -2.17 0.43 5.80
N ILE A 78 -2.46 0.24 4.54
CA ILE A 78 -1.51 -0.18 3.51
C ILE A 78 -1.55 0.81 2.36
N GLY A 79 -0.46 0.93 1.62
CA GLY A 79 -0.39 1.83 0.47
C GLY A 79 0.44 1.24 -0.66
N PHE A 80 0.09 1.62 -1.88
CA PHE A 80 0.72 1.13 -3.11
C PHE A 80 0.90 2.27 -4.12
N ASP A 81 1.94 2.17 -4.93
CA ASP A 81 2.16 3.03 -6.10
C ASP A 81 1.46 2.50 -7.38
N VAL A 82 0.51 1.59 -7.20
CA VAL A 82 -0.35 1.03 -8.24
C VAL A 82 -1.82 1.39 -7.97
N MET A 83 -2.71 1.08 -8.92
CA MET A 83 -4.11 1.48 -8.86
C MET A 83 -4.99 0.59 -7.98
N GLY A 84 -4.47 -0.49 -7.40
CA GLY A 84 -5.24 -1.36 -6.50
C GLY A 84 -4.48 -2.58 -6.03
N ILE A 85 -5.03 -3.29 -5.03
CA ILE A 85 -4.44 -4.51 -4.45
C ILE A 85 -4.83 -5.78 -5.20
N ASP A 86 -5.86 -5.72 -6.04
CA ASP A 86 -6.24 -6.83 -6.92
C ASP A 86 -5.63 -6.68 -8.31
N PRO A 87 -5.27 -7.78 -8.99
CA PRO A 87 -4.91 -7.74 -10.40
C PRO A 87 -6.04 -7.12 -11.23
N ILE A 88 -5.70 -6.37 -12.27
CA ILE A 88 -6.69 -5.75 -13.15
C ILE A 88 -7.66 -6.77 -13.78
N SER A 89 -7.24 -8.02 -13.91
CA SER A 89 -8.05 -9.12 -14.39
C SER A 89 -9.06 -9.66 -13.38
N ASP A 90 -8.90 -9.35 -12.08
CA ASP A 90 -9.83 -9.79 -11.04
C ASP A 90 -10.98 -8.81 -10.86
N VAL A 91 -12.02 -8.98 -11.68
CA VAL A 91 -13.25 -8.18 -11.58
C VAL A 91 -14.05 -8.46 -10.30
N SER A 92 -13.70 -9.52 -9.56
CA SER A 92 -14.36 -9.84 -8.29
C SER A 92 -13.89 -9.00 -7.12
N LEU A 93 -12.73 -8.36 -7.23
CA LEU A 93 -12.06 -7.59 -6.19
C LEU A 93 -11.88 -8.41 -4.90
N HIS A 94 -11.34 -9.62 -5.06
CA HIS A 94 -11.20 -10.59 -3.98
C HIS A 94 -10.42 -10.05 -2.78
N ARG A 95 -9.27 -9.43 -3.03
CA ARG A 95 -8.40 -8.90 -1.97
C ARG A 95 -9.01 -7.68 -1.29
N HIS A 96 -9.62 -6.76 -2.04
CA HIS A 96 -10.37 -5.65 -1.46
C HIS A 96 -11.46 -6.13 -0.53
N LYS A 97 -12.30 -7.09 -0.97
CA LYS A 97 -13.36 -7.65 -0.15
C LYS A 97 -12.83 -8.35 1.11
N LYS A 98 -11.73 -9.09 0.99
CA LYS A 98 -11.09 -9.76 2.11
C LYS A 98 -10.52 -8.72 3.09
N LEU A 99 -9.86 -7.66 2.59
CA LEU A 99 -9.28 -6.59 3.39
C LEU A 99 -10.33 -5.86 4.24
N PHE A 100 -11.43 -5.45 3.63
CA PHE A 100 -12.45 -4.61 4.29
C PHE A 100 -13.52 -5.39 5.06
N LYS A 101 -13.58 -6.71 4.92
CA LYS A 101 -14.65 -7.52 5.53
C LYS A 101 -14.64 -7.50 7.05
N ASN A 102 -13.47 -7.52 7.68
CA ASN A 102 -13.32 -7.77 9.10
C ASN A 102 -12.41 -6.75 9.82
N LYS A 103 -11.98 -5.70 9.15
CA LYS A 103 -11.02 -4.77 9.71
C LYS A 103 -11.23 -3.34 9.18
N GLU A 104 -11.19 -2.39 10.11
CA GLU A 104 -11.07 -0.98 9.76
C GLU A 104 -9.62 -0.67 9.39
N ILE A 105 -9.28 -0.84 8.12
CA ILE A 105 -7.95 -0.59 7.57
C ILE A 105 -8.06 0.35 6.38
N ILE A 106 -7.08 1.23 6.23
CA ILE A 106 -7.01 2.15 5.09
C ILE A 106 -6.26 1.46 3.95
N ASN A 107 -6.81 1.51 2.74
CA ASN A 107 -6.10 1.19 1.52
C ASN A 107 -5.80 2.50 0.76
N ILE A 108 -4.52 2.77 0.48
CA ILE A 108 -4.06 3.96 -0.21
C ILE A 108 -3.50 3.51 -1.55
N GLU A 109 -4.07 4.04 -2.62
CA GLU A 109 -3.71 3.69 -3.99
C GLU A 109 -3.06 4.87 -4.70
N ASN A 110 -2.33 4.58 -5.77
CA ASN A 110 -1.70 5.60 -6.61
C ASN A 110 -0.73 6.52 -5.85
N LEU A 111 0.03 5.96 -4.89
CA LEU A 111 1.14 6.67 -4.27
C LEU A 111 2.24 6.94 -5.30
N ALA A 112 3.04 7.96 -5.05
CA ALA A 112 4.20 8.28 -5.87
C ALA A 112 5.39 8.65 -4.97
N ASN A 113 6.59 8.60 -5.55
CA ASN A 113 7.85 9.00 -4.90
C ASN A 113 8.20 8.17 -3.64
N LEU A 114 7.75 6.94 -3.53
CA LEU A 114 8.07 6.06 -2.41
C LEU A 114 9.58 5.76 -2.33
N ASP A 115 10.30 5.84 -3.45
CA ASP A 115 11.75 5.72 -3.54
C ASP A 115 12.51 6.81 -2.75
N GLN A 116 11.86 7.96 -2.49
CA GLN A 116 12.43 9.07 -1.72
C GLN A 116 12.29 8.89 -0.20
N CYS A 117 11.50 7.92 0.25
CA CYS A 117 11.24 7.70 1.67
C CYS A 117 12.39 7.00 2.39
N GLY A 118 13.35 6.41 1.67
CA GLY A 118 14.50 5.71 2.25
C GLY A 118 14.12 4.39 2.94
N GLY A 119 15.04 3.87 3.75
CA GLY A 119 14.82 2.69 4.60
C GLY A 119 14.47 3.11 6.04
N GLY A 120 13.80 2.21 6.77
CA GLY A 120 13.41 2.41 8.14
C GLY A 120 12.08 3.16 8.32
N LEU A 121 11.73 3.39 9.58
CA LEU A 121 10.48 4.05 9.96
C LEU A 121 10.54 5.57 9.75
N PHE A 122 9.44 6.13 9.30
CA PHE A 122 9.25 7.58 9.19
C PHE A 122 7.81 7.97 9.56
N ASN A 123 7.60 9.25 9.87
CA ASN A 123 6.27 9.75 10.14
C ASN A 123 5.48 9.88 8.83
N PHE A 124 4.21 9.48 8.88
CA PHE A 124 3.34 9.45 7.70
C PHE A 124 1.93 9.94 8.02
N SER A 125 1.33 10.62 7.08
CA SER A 125 -0.09 10.97 7.13
C SER A 125 -0.75 10.87 5.76
N CYS A 126 -2.05 10.51 5.75
CA CYS A 126 -2.86 10.37 4.55
C CYS A 126 -4.29 10.89 4.78
N PHE A 127 -4.43 12.16 5.18
CA PHE A 127 -5.74 12.72 5.48
C PHE A 127 -6.61 12.89 4.23
N PRO A 128 -7.73 12.13 4.11
CA PRO A 128 -8.61 12.22 2.97
C PRO A 128 -9.46 13.50 3.00
N LEU A 129 -9.93 13.92 1.84
CA LEU A 129 -10.99 14.93 1.77
C LEU A 129 -12.25 14.40 2.46
N LYS A 130 -12.89 15.27 3.25
CA LYS A 130 -14.10 14.92 3.98
C LYS A 130 -15.31 15.00 3.04
N LEU A 131 -15.57 13.93 2.32
CA LEU A 131 -16.72 13.78 1.43
C LEU A 131 -17.83 13.00 2.12
N GLU A 132 -19.07 13.46 2.00
CA GLU A 132 -20.23 12.80 2.60
C GLU A 132 -20.58 11.52 1.84
N ASN A 133 -20.77 10.41 2.56
CA ASN A 133 -21.15 9.09 2.02
C ASN A 133 -20.18 8.52 0.96
N ALA A 134 -18.92 8.95 0.95
CA ALA A 134 -17.89 8.40 0.07
C ALA A 134 -17.22 7.18 0.70
N ASP A 135 -17.02 6.14 -0.09
CA ASP A 135 -16.21 4.95 0.27
C ASP A 135 -14.71 5.19 0.07
N GLY A 136 -14.34 6.22 -0.67
CA GLY A 136 -12.97 6.67 -0.87
C GLY A 136 -12.91 8.17 -1.15
N ALA A 137 -11.74 8.76 -0.99
CA ALA A 137 -11.53 10.18 -1.25
C ALA A 137 -10.07 10.45 -1.65
N PRO A 138 -9.81 11.48 -2.46
CA PRO A 138 -8.47 11.96 -2.70
C PRO A 138 -7.78 12.33 -1.39
N THR A 139 -6.51 11.95 -1.26
CA THR A 139 -5.69 12.27 -0.10
C THR A 139 -4.36 12.89 -0.51
N ARG A 140 -3.80 13.73 0.35
CA ARG A 140 -2.41 14.13 0.31
C ARG A 140 -1.64 13.22 1.27
N ALA A 141 -0.92 12.24 0.72
CA ALA A 141 0.03 11.45 1.49
C ALA A 141 1.32 12.26 1.70
N VAL A 142 1.80 12.32 2.95
CA VAL A 142 2.99 13.08 3.33
C VAL A 142 3.86 12.23 4.24
N ALA A 143 5.15 12.13 3.88
CA ALA A 143 6.20 11.58 4.72
C ALA A 143 7.08 12.71 5.27
N TRP A 144 7.53 12.59 6.54
CA TRP A 144 8.48 13.53 7.14
C TRP A 144 9.34 12.85 8.21
N TRP A 145 10.51 13.42 8.42
CA TRP A 145 11.49 12.97 9.42
C TRP A 145 11.72 14.08 10.44
N GLU A 146 12.03 13.72 11.67
CA GLU A 146 12.46 14.68 12.70
C GLU A 146 13.96 14.98 12.59
#